data_a730601e273d403d67b7c371ce16af6a
#
_entry.id   a730601e273d403d67b7c371ce16af6a
#
_cell.length_a   1.000
_cell.length_b   1.000
_cell.length_c   1.000
_cell.angle_alpha   90.00
_cell.angle_beta   90.00
_cell.angle_gamma   90.00
#
_symmetry.space_group_name_H-M   'P 1'
#
loop_
_entity.id
_entity.type
_entity.pdbx_description
1 polymer ?
#
loop_
_entity_poly.entity_id
_entity_poly.type
_entity_poly.pdbx_seq_one_letter_code
_entity_poly.pdbx_strand_id
1 'polypeptide(L)'
;MRNNYHNIDFDFVKKPVNFNKFTDKKLLQYCLGATLYMPGTKNIFQKIKDKKMHHISSMVMCFEDSIKEQDLDSAENNVLEHLEKVQELIDNGSLSHDNIPLIFLRVRNTDQFRSFVQRLSAENANVLSGFVFPKFHSYNANEYLNILDTVNAQLSSNLYAMPIFEGSLIAYKETRLQELHSLKEIIDKYKELILNLRVGGTDFSALFSVRRGVNYSVYDILTVRDCLADILNAFGRTTDEYTISGAVWEYFLAHNDDDINHLLNRDLEKSIQRGESILNDAIDGLIREVILDKANGFVGKTIIHPSHAKFVNALHTITKEEYEDALQIVSTSGGVIKSSKSNKMNEINPHKSWAEKVIKRAEAYGVVEDETSFFRVISEKSNKQ
;
A
#
# COMPACT_ATOMS: atom_id res chain seq x y z
N MET A 1 -14.32 -0.63 -5.84
CA MET A 1 -13.81 0.64 -5.33
C MET A 1 -13.38 1.50 -6.48
N ARG A 2 -13.79 2.75 -6.52
CA ARG A 2 -13.27 3.65 -7.53
C ARG A 2 -11.85 4.01 -7.15
N ASN A 3 -10.88 3.61 -7.96
CA ASN A 3 -9.55 4.19 -7.87
C ASN A 3 -9.72 5.71 -8.00
N ASN A 4 -8.97 6.52 -7.28
CA ASN A 4 -9.03 8.00 -7.27
C ASN A 4 -9.20 8.64 -8.61
N TYR A 5 -8.69 7.98 -9.63
CA TYR A 5 -8.61 8.48 -10.98
C TYR A 5 -9.92 8.39 -11.76
N HIS A 6 -10.93 7.64 -11.29
CA HIS A 6 -12.22 7.58 -11.98
C HIS A 6 -13.08 8.85 -11.82
N ASN A 7 -12.76 9.69 -10.83
CA ASN A 7 -13.41 10.98 -10.62
C ASN A 7 -12.53 12.16 -11.07
N ILE A 8 -11.35 11.88 -11.64
CA ILE A 8 -10.46 12.88 -12.23
C ILE A 8 -10.74 12.90 -13.72
N ASP A 9 -11.01 14.08 -14.26
CA ASP A 9 -11.11 14.31 -15.71
C ASP A 9 -9.71 14.34 -16.31
N PHE A 10 -9.01 13.20 -16.15
CA PHE A 10 -7.66 12.98 -16.66
C PHE A 10 -7.70 11.97 -17.80
N ASP A 11 -7.06 12.32 -18.90
CA ASP A 11 -6.99 11.48 -20.08
C ASP A 11 -5.86 10.44 -19.94
N PHE A 12 -6.20 9.30 -19.35
CA PHE A 12 -5.30 8.16 -19.25
C PHE A 12 -5.13 7.46 -20.62
N VAL A 13 -3.93 7.06 -20.97
CA VAL A 13 -3.68 6.14 -22.09
C VAL A 13 -4.40 4.82 -21.86
N LYS A 14 -4.37 4.31 -20.62
CA LYS A 14 -5.20 3.19 -20.14
C LYS A 14 -5.69 3.50 -18.73
N LYS A 15 -6.99 3.55 -18.55
CA LYS A 15 -7.58 3.77 -17.23
C LYS A 15 -7.31 2.61 -16.29
N PRO A 16 -7.10 2.87 -14.99
CA PRO A 16 -7.03 1.81 -13.99
C PRO A 16 -8.36 1.07 -13.89
N VAL A 17 -8.31 -0.20 -13.52
CA VAL A 17 -9.51 -1.02 -13.32
C VAL A 17 -10.20 -0.67 -12.01
N ASN A 18 -11.52 -0.89 -11.95
CA ASN A 18 -12.24 -0.91 -10.69
C ASN A 18 -11.89 -2.18 -9.90
N PHE A 19 -11.79 -2.04 -8.59
CA PHE A 19 -11.54 -3.17 -7.71
C PHE A 19 -12.29 -3.01 -6.38
N ASN A 20 -12.53 -4.12 -5.72
CA ASN A 20 -13.08 -4.21 -4.37
C ASN A 20 -12.46 -5.43 -3.66
N LYS A 21 -12.90 -5.73 -2.45
CA LYS A 21 -12.35 -6.86 -1.66
C LYS A 21 -12.51 -8.24 -2.32
N PHE A 22 -13.40 -8.39 -3.29
CA PHE A 22 -13.64 -9.64 -4.03
C PHE A 22 -12.83 -9.77 -5.32
N THR A 23 -12.06 -8.75 -5.65
CA THR A 23 -11.15 -8.79 -6.80
C THR A 23 -10.11 -9.89 -6.60
N ASP A 24 -9.75 -10.57 -7.70
CA ASP A 24 -8.72 -11.61 -7.67
C ASP A 24 -7.46 -11.15 -6.95
N LYS A 25 -6.93 -11.99 -6.06
CA LYS A 25 -5.79 -11.68 -5.20
C LYS A 25 -4.56 -11.24 -5.99
N LYS A 26 -4.29 -11.86 -7.16
CA LYS A 26 -3.12 -11.54 -8.00
C LYS A 26 -3.14 -10.11 -8.52
N LEU A 27 -4.32 -9.52 -8.66
CA LEU A 27 -4.48 -8.10 -8.97
C LEU A 27 -4.61 -7.27 -7.70
N LEU A 28 -5.42 -7.72 -6.73
CA LEU A 28 -5.74 -6.97 -5.51
C LEU A 28 -4.49 -6.56 -4.72
N GLN A 29 -3.46 -7.40 -4.67
CA GLN A 29 -2.18 -7.11 -4.01
C GLN A 29 -1.45 -5.87 -4.59
N TYR A 30 -1.73 -5.49 -5.83
CA TYR A 30 -1.21 -4.26 -6.45
C TYR A 30 -2.12 -3.04 -6.20
N CYS A 31 -3.37 -3.25 -5.81
CA CYS A 31 -4.38 -2.19 -5.69
C CYS A 31 -4.39 -1.47 -4.33
N LEU A 32 -3.53 -1.85 -3.39
CA LEU A 32 -3.49 -1.24 -2.05
C LEU A 32 -3.14 0.25 -2.08
N GLY A 33 -2.22 0.65 -2.95
CA GLY A 33 -1.81 2.03 -3.15
C GLY A 33 -1.27 2.68 -1.87
N ALA A 34 -1.72 3.90 -1.64
CA ALA A 34 -1.49 4.62 -0.40
C ALA A 34 -2.41 4.07 0.70
N THR A 35 -1.87 3.23 1.58
CA THR A 35 -2.62 2.63 2.68
C THR A 35 -2.66 3.57 3.89
N LEU A 36 -3.83 4.14 4.18
CA LEU A 36 -4.00 5.14 5.24
C LEU A 36 -4.19 4.47 6.60
N TYR A 37 -3.26 4.70 7.53
CA TYR A 37 -3.38 4.27 8.93
C TYR A 37 -4.06 5.33 9.77
N MET A 38 -4.99 4.89 10.63
CA MET A 38 -5.67 5.75 11.60
C MET A 38 -6.05 4.96 12.85
N PRO A 39 -6.18 5.65 14.01
CA PRO A 39 -6.65 5.01 15.24
C PRO A 39 -8.03 4.36 15.10
N GLY A 40 -8.21 3.18 15.71
CA GLY A 40 -9.49 2.47 15.75
C GLY A 40 -10.65 3.24 16.38
N THR A 41 -10.35 4.29 17.14
CA THR A 41 -11.33 5.22 17.74
C THR A 41 -11.91 6.26 16.78
N LYS A 42 -11.38 6.38 15.54
CA LYS A 42 -11.85 7.38 14.57
C LYS A 42 -13.16 6.94 13.91
N ASN A 43 -14.07 7.89 13.72
CA ASN A 43 -15.32 7.66 13.00
C ASN A 43 -15.03 7.58 11.48
N ILE A 44 -14.98 6.34 10.95
CA ILE A 44 -14.83 6.10 9.51
C ILE A 44 -16.17 6.04 8.79
N PHE A 45 -17.24 5.58 9.48
CA PHE A 45 -18.56 5.43 8.89
C PHE A 45 -19.05 6.74 8.26
N GLN A 46 -18.99 7.84 9.01
CA GLN A 46 -19.44 9.15 8.50
C GLN A 46 -18.60 9.61 7.30
N LYS A 47 -17.28 9.35 7.32
CA LYS A 47 -16.40 9.72 6.20
C LYS A 47 -16.68 8.89 4.94
N ILE A 48 -17.02 7.60 5.09
CA ILE A 48 -17.40 6.72 3.97
C ILE A 48 -18.75 7.16 3.42
N LYS A 49 -19.75 7.35 4.29
CA LYS A 49 -21.10 7.81 3.93
C LYS A 49 -21.06 9.14 3.17
N ASP A 50 -20.27 10.11 3.65
CA ASP A 50 -20.11 11.43 3.03
C ASP A 50 -19.19 11.40 1.79
N LYS A 51 -18.73 10.23 1.36
CA LYS A 51 -17.79 10.03 0.25
C LYS A 51 -16.46 10.77 0.41
N LYS A 52 -16.08 11.17 1.63
CA LYS A 52 -14.81 11.86 1.92
C LYS A 52 -13.59 10.95 1.84
N MET A 53 -13.81 9.64 1.73
CA MET A 53 -12.77 8.60 1.59
C MET A 53 -12.63 8.07 0.15
N HIS A 54 -13.30 8.68 -0.83
CA HIS A 54 -13.31 8.21 -2.22
C HIS A 54 -11.91 8.17 -2.86
N HIS A 55 -10.96 8.96 -2.36
CA HIS A 55 -9.58 9.03 -2.81
C HIS A 55 -8.64 8.04 -2.08
N ILE A 56 -9.12 7.29 -1.12
CA ILE A 56 -8.35 6.30 -0.38
C ILE A 56 -8.62 4.89 -0.94
N SER A 57 -7.58 4.24 -1.45
CA SER A 57 -7.66 2.88 -1.99
C SER A 57 -7.80 1.84 -0.90
N SER A 58 -6.99 1.96 0.16
CA SER A 58 -6.99 1.08 1.31
C SER A 58 -6.72 1.84 2.60
N MET A 59 -7.25 1.32 3.70
CA MET A 59 -7.08 1.92 5.02
C MET A 59 -6.89 0.86 6.09
N VAL A 60 -6.23 1.25 7.17
CA VAL A 60 -6.00 0.40 8.36
C VAL A 60 -6.52 1.11 9.59
N MET A 61 -7.50 0.49 10.28
CA MET A 61 -7.90 0.88 11.63
C MET A 61 -6.98 0.19 12.63
N CYS A 62 -6.32 0.97 13.47
CA CYS A 62 -5.25 0.47 14.31
C CYS A 62 -5.70 0.28 15.76
N PHE A 63 -5.38 -0.89 16.34
CA PHE A 63 -5.55 -1.23 17.76
C PHE A 63 -4.22 -1.29 18.53
N GLU A 64 -3.10 -0.99 17.86
CA GLU A 64 -1.75 -1.11 18.41
C GLU A 64 -1.20 0.27 18.86
N ASP A 65 -0.06 0.73 18.38
CA ASP A 65 0.69 1.91 18.87
C ASP A 65 -0.13 3.21 18.94
N SER A 66 -1.17 3.34 18.12
CA SER A 66 -2.02 4.55 18.11
C SER A 66 -3.12 4.56 19.19
N ILE A 67 -3.27 3.46 19.96
CA ILE A 67 -4.33 3.26 20.96
C ILE A 67 -3.71 2.91 22.31
N LYS A 68 -4.09 3.65 23.36
CA LYS A 68 -3.73 3.30 24.73
C LYS A 68 -4.48 2.04 25.14
N GLU A 69 -3.91 1.28 26.09
CA GLU A 69 -4.52 0.05 26.63
C GLU A 69 -5.96 0.26 27.10
N GLN A 70 -6.20 1.30 27.86
CA GLN A 70 -7.51 1.66 28.42
C GLN A 70 -8.58 2.00 27.37
N ASP A 71 -8.17 2.34 26.13
CA ASP A 71 -9.06 2.75 25.04
C ASP A 71 -9.32 1.58 24.05
N LEU A 72 -8.72 0.42 24.28
CA LEU A 72 -8.76 -0.71 23.35
C LEU A 72 -10.19 -1.21 23.10
N ASP A 73 -10.94 -1.51 24.17
CA ASP A 73 -12.33 -2.00 24.06
C ASP A 73 -13.22 -0.99 23.34
N SER A 74 -13.02 0.30 23.60
CA SER A 74 -13.75 1.37 22.91
C SER A 74 -13.41 1.41 21.42
N ALA A 75 -12.15 1.22 21.06
CA ALA A 75 -11.70 1.19 19.67
C ALA A 75 -12.26 -0.03 18.92
N GLU A 76 -12.26 -1.21 19.54
CA GLU A 76 -12.83 -2.43 18.97
C GLU A 76 -14.33 -2.31 18.73
N ASN A 77 -15.08 -1.82 19.75
CA ASN A 77 -16.51 -1.58 19.63
C ASN A 77 -16.84 -0.58 18.52
N ASN A 78 -16.10 0.53 18.47
CA ASN A 78 -16.25 1.53 17.43
C ASN A 78 -16.06 0.96 16.02
N VAL A 79 -15.07 0.09 15.85
CA VAL A 79 -14.79 -0.53 14.53
C VAL A 79 -15.91 -1.51 14.15
N LEU A 80 -16.34 -2.39 15.05
CA LEU A 80 -17.43 -3.34 14.78
C LEU A 80 -18.72 -2.60 14.40
N GLU A 81 -19.11 -1.58 15.17
CA GLU A 81 -20.29 -0.74 14.88
C GLU A 81 -20.18 -0.07 13.49
N HIS A 82 -18.99 0.40 13.12
CA HIS A 82 -18.80 1.02 11.81
C HIS A 82 -18.90 0.02 10.65
N LEU A 83 -18.37 -1.20 10.83
CA LEU A 83 -18.50 -2.26 9.82
C LEU A 83 -19.97 -2.66 9.62
N GLU A 84 -20.73 -2.81 10.70
CA GLU A 84 -22.17 -3.09 10.66
C GLU A 84 -22.94 -2.00 9.92
N LYS A 85 -22.72 -0.73 10.27
CA LYS A 85 -23.37 0.41 9.61
C LYS A 85 -23.01 0.52 8.13
N VAL A 86 -21.77 0.20 7.75
CA VAL A 86 -21.37 0.17 6.33
C VAL A 86 -22.07 -0.97 5.61
N GLN A 87 -22.19 -2.15 6.23
CA GLN A 87 -22.94 -3.27 5.68
C GLN A 87 -24.41 -2.93 5.47
N GLU A 88 -25.07 -2.28 6.43
CA GLU A 88 -26.45 -1.80 6.27
C GLU A 88 -26.64 -0.88 5.05
N LEU A 89 -25.64 0.01 4.78
CA LEU A 89 -25.69 0.87 3.58
C LEU A 89 -25.48 0.09 2.27
N ILE A 90 -24.74 -1.01 2.33
CA ILE A 90 -24.60 -1.91 1.18
C ILE A 90 -25.90 -2.68 0.93
N ASP A 91 -26.50 -3.24 1.97
CA ASP A 91 -27.73 -4.04 1.91
C ASP A 91 -28.91 -3.24 1.38
N ASN A 92 -29.01 -1.97 1.77
CA ASN A 92 -30.08 -1.07 1.29
C ASN A 92 -29.76 -0.38 -0.05
N GLY A 93 -28.64 -0.72 -0.68
CA GLY A 93 -28.25 -0.19 -2.00
C GLY A 93 -27.70 1.24 -2.01
N SER A 94 -27.50 1.87 -0.84
CA SER A 94 -26.94 3.23 -0.73
C SER A 94 -25.44 3.28 -1.01
N LEU A 95 -24.72 2.17 -0.75
CA LEU A 95 -23.31 1.95 -1.09
C LEU A 95 -23.13 0.64 -1.85
N SER A 96 -22.01 0.51 -2.53
CA SER A 96 -21.52 -0.77 -3.05
C SER A 96 -20.09 -1.00 -2.58
N HIS A 97 -19.62 -2.23 -2.64
CA HIS A 97 -18.23 -2.57 -2.35
C HIS A 97 -17.24 -1.78 -3.21
N ASP A 98 -17.63 -1.37 -4.41
CA ASP A 98 -16.79 -0.54 -5.30
C ASP A 98 -16.62 0.90 -4.82
N ASN A 99 -17.44 1.35 -3.86
CA ASN A 99 -17.44 2.72 -3.37
C ASN A 99 -16.79 2.90 -1.98
N ILE A 100 -16.29 1.80 -1.39
CA ILE A 100 -15.62 1.83 -0.09
C ILE A 100 -14.13 1.44 -0.23
N PRO A 101 -13.23 1.98 0.61
CA PRO A 101 -11.84 1.55 0.63
C PRO A 101 -11.71 0.08 1.06
N LEU A 102 -10.63 -0.58 0.67
CA LEU A 102 -10.26 -1.83 1.31
C LEU A 102 -9.95 -1.56 2.78
N ILE A 103 -10.70 -2.17 3.69
CA ILE A 103 -10.59 -1.91 5.13
C ILE A 103 -9.83 -3.05 5.79
N PHE A 104 -8.75 -2.72 6.48
CA PHE A 104 -7.95 -3.66 7.27
C PHE A 104 -7.90 -3.23 8.73
N LEU A 105 -7.64 -4.17 9.64
CA LEU A 105 -7.46 -3.92 11.06
C LEU A 105 -6.05 -4.30 11.49
N ARG A 106 -5.29 -3.34 12.04
CA ARG A 106 -4.01 -3.67 12.68
C ARG A 106 -4.27 -4.09 14.11
N VAL A 107 -4.11 -5.37 14.36
CA VAL A 107 -4.27 -5.97 15.69
C VAL A 107 -3.10 -5.58 16.61
N ARG A 108 -3.21 -5.81 17.91
CA ARG A 108 -2.18 -5.49 18.89
C ARG A 108 -1.15 -6.64 19.05
N ASN A 109 -1.68 -7.84 19.23
CA ASN A 109 -0.93 -9.09 19.37
C ASN A 109 -1.85 -10.30 19.12
N THR A 110 -1.35 -11.51 19.24
CA THR A 110 -2.13 -12.75 18.99
C THR A 110 -3.30 -12.92 19.95
N ASP A 111 -3.16 -12.53 21.22
CA ASP A 111 -4.22 -12.68 22.23
C ASP A 111 -5.39 -11.73 21.94
N GLN A 112 -5.09 -10.45 21.67
CA GLN A 112 -6.09 -9.46 21.26
C GLN A 112 -6.76 -9.89 19.95
N PHE A 113 -6.00 -10.39 18.98
CA PHE A 113 -6.55 -10.88 17.72
C PHE A 113 -7.52 -12.03 17.93
N ARG A 114 -7.13 -13.02 18.73
CA ARG A 114 -7.97 -14.18 19.08
C ARG A 114 -9.29 -13.75 19.74
N SER A 115 -9.23 -12.80 20.68
CA SER A 115 -10.41 -12.27 21.35
C SER A 115 -11.31 -11.48 20.39
N PHE A 116 -10.73 -10.62 19.56
CA PHE A 116 -11.46 -9.77 18.62
C PHE A 116 -12.23 -10.59 17.57
N VAL A 117 -11.59 -11.59 16.96
CA VAL A 117 -12.24 -12.38 15.91
C VAL A 117 -13.42 -13.23 16.38
N GLN A 118 -13.51 -13.54 17.68
CA GLN A 118 -14.69 -14.21 18.25
C GLN A 118 -15.95 -13.33 18.23
N ARG A 119 -15.76 -12.01 18.08
CA ARG A 119 -16.84 -11.01 18.02
C ARG A 119 -17.19 -10.63 16.57
N LEU A 120 -16.42 -11.13 15.60
CA LEU A 120 -16.61 -10.81 14.19
C LEU A 120 -17.76 -11.63 13.60
N SER A 121 -18.74 -10.95 13.03
CA SER A 121 -19.85 -11.60 12.32
C SER A 121 -19.55 -11.78 10.82
N ALA A 122 -20.38 -12.54 10.11
CA ALA A 122 -20.28 -12.68 8.66
C ALA A 122 -20.52 -11.35 7.94
N GLU A 123 -21.41 -10.52 8.48
CA GLU A 123 -21.71 -9.17 7.97
C GLU A 123 -20.49 -8.26 8.11
N ASN A 124 -19.82 -8.28 9.28
CA ASN A 124 -18.57 -7.54 9.46
C ASN A 124 -17.50 -8.03 8.48
N ALA A 125 -17.35 -9.36 8.32
CA ALA A 125 -16.38 -9.96 7.41
C ALA A 125 -16.68 -9.63 5.93
N ASN A 126 -17.93 -9.36 5.55
CA ASN A 126 -18.30 -8.96 4.20
C ASN A 126 -17.78 -7.54 3.84
N VAL A 127 -17.57 -6.67 4.80
CA VAL A 127 -16.99 -5.33 4.61
C VAL A 127 -15.48 -5.32 4.79
N LEU A 128 -14.98 -6.09 5.76
CA LEU A 128 -13.56 -6.17 6.10
C LEU A 128 -12.75 -6.89 5.01
N SER A 129 -11.57 -6.37 4.67
CA SER A 129 -10.67 -6.99 3.69
C SER A 129 -9.61 -7.88 4.35
N GLY A 130 -9.30 -7.67 5.63
CA GLY A 130 -8.32 -8.48 6.35
C GLY A 130 -7.65 -7.80 7.52
N PHE A 131 -6.50 -8.35 7.92
CA PHE A 131 -5.77 -7.93 9.10
C PHE A 131 -4.32 -7.58 8.80
N VAL A 132 -3.79 -6.65 9.58
CA VAL A 132 -2.38 -6.28 9.58
C VAL A 132 -1.77 -6.81 10.88
N PHE A 133 -0.72 -7.61 10.75
CA PHE A 133 -0.04 -8.24 11.88
C PHE A 133 1.26 -7.51 12.21
N PRO A 134 1.29 -6.70 13.30
CA PRO A 134 2.50 -6.00 13.72
C PRO A 134 3.51 -6.97 14.33
N LYS A 135 4.77 -6.59 14.33
CA LYS A 135 5.86 -7.33 14.99
C LYS A 135 5.81 -8.82 14.66
N PHE A 136 5.64 -9.08 13.34
CA PHE A 136 5.45 -10.42 12.81
C PHE A 136 6.79 -11.14 12.72
N HIS A 137 6.92 -12.18 13.55
CA HIS A 137 8.14 -12.97 13.73
C HIS A 137 7.87 -14.46 13.60
N SER A 138 8.92 -15.25 13.36
CA SER A 138 8.82 -16.70 13.20
C SER A 138 8.15 -17.40 14.42
N TYR A 139 8.29 -16.84 15.63
CA TYR A 139 7.70 -17.40 16.84
C TYR A 139 6.18 -17.16 16.99
N ASN A 140 5.60 -16.14 16.32
CA ASN A 140 4.16 -15.84 16.40
C ASN A 140 3.42 -15.96 15.05
N ALA A 141 4.16 -16.09 13.94
CA ALA A 141 3.60 -16.09 12.59
C ALA A 141 2.57 -17.21 12.37
N ASN A 142 2.91 -18.44 12.77
CA ASN A 142 1.98 -19.57 12.64
C ASN A 142 0.68 -19.35 13.43
N GLU A 143 0.75 -18.75 14.61
CA GLU A 143 -0.42 -18.48 15.44
C GLU A 143 -1.35 -17.46 14.76
N TYR A 144 -0.83 -16.32 14.30
CA TYR A 144 -1.61 -15.34 13.54
C TYR A 144 -2.30 -15.96 12.32
N LEU A 145 -1.55 -16.70 11.52
CA LEU A 145 -2.07 -17.26 10.28
C LEU A 145 -3.06 -18.39 10.49
N ASN A 146 -2.87 -19.24 11.51
CA ASN A 146 -3.83 -20.28 11.91
C ASN A 146 -5.16 -19.68 12.40
N ILE A 147 -5.10 -18.62 13.22
CA ILE A 147 -6.32 -17.92 13.67
C ILE A 147 -7.08 -17.38 12.46
N LEU A 148 -6.38 -16.71 11.53
CA LEU A 148 -7.01 -16.14 10.33
C LEU A 148 -7.62 -17.21 9.43
N ASP A 149 -6.93 -18.31 9.21
CA ASP A 149 -7.42 -19.44 8.40
C ASP A 149 -8.69 -20.04 9.00
N THR A 150 -8.68 -20.23 10.33
CA THR A 150 -9.84 -20.72 11.08
C THR A 150 -11.04 -19.76 10.95
N VAL A 151 -10.82 -18.45 11.09
CA VAL A 151 -11.86 -17.43 10.95
C VAL A 151 -12.43 -17.41 9.54
N ASN A 152 -11.59 -17.50 8.51
CA ASN A 152 -12.04 -17.58 7.13
C ASN A 152 -12.94 -18.80 6.87
N ALA A 153 -12.56 -19.95 7.41
CA ALA A 153 -13.38 -21.16 7.30
C ALA A 153 -14.73 -21.02 8.04
N GLN A 154 -14.74 -20.44 9.24
CA GLN A 154 -15.95 -20.24 10.05
C GLN A 154 -16.93 -19.25 9.42
N LEU A 155 -16.41 -18.13 8.88
CA LEU A 155 -17.22 -17.05 8.30
C LEU A 155 -17.44 -17.20 6.79
N SER A 156 -16.92 -18.27 6.18
CA SER A 156 -16.94 -18.47 4.71
C SER A 156 -16.47 -17.22 3.96
N SER A 157 -15.38 -16.60 4.45
CA SER A 157 -14.85 -15.32 3.96
C SER A 157 -13.41 -15.46 3.49
N ASN A 158 -12.97 -14.49 2.67
CA ASN A 158 -11.58 -14.33 2.23
C ASN A 158 -10.98 -13.08 2.87
N LEU A 159 -10.65 -13.14 4.16
CA LEU A 159 -9.89 -12.11 4.86
C LEU A 159 -8.40 -12.36 4.68
N TYR A 160 -7.66 -11.31 4.31
CA TYR A 160 -6.24 -11.41 4.00
C TYR A 160 -5.36 -10.97 5.18
N ALA A 161 -4.13 -11.46 5.17
CA ALA A 161 -3.05 -11.06 6.06
C ALA A 161 -2.12 -10.04 5.39
N MET A 162 -1.72 -9.02 6.13
CA MET A 162 -0.63 -8.11 5.79
C MET A 162 0.39 -8.06 6.95
N PRO A 163 1.36 -9.00 7.01
CA PRO A 163 2.42 -8.99 8.01
C PRO A 163 3.31 -7.76 7.92
N ILE A 164 3.74 -7.20 9.07
CA ILE A 164 4.71 -6.11 9.13
C ILE A 164 6.05 -6.69 9.61
N PHE A 165 7.07 -6.55 8.79
CA PHE A 165 8.44 -6.86 9.13
C PHE A 165 9.07 -5.67 9.84
N GLU A 166 9.22 -5.82 11.14
CA GLU A 166 9.75 -4.82 12.07
C GLU A 166 10.27 -5.54 13.31
N GLY A 167 11.19 -4.96 14.04
CA GLY A 167 11.68 -5.55 15.26
C GLY A 167 13.09 -6.14 15.16
N SER A 168 13.65 -6.51 16.32
CA SER A 168 15.07 -6.76 16.52
C SER A 168 15.60 -7.98 15.75
N LEU A 169 14.82 -9.07 15.61
CA LEU A 169 15.26 -10.27 14.92
C LEU A 169 15.56 -10.03 13.43
N ILE A 170 14.89 -9.03 12.81
CA ILE A 170 15.16 -8.61 11.43
C ILE A 170 16.16 -7.45 11.40
N ALA A 171 16.11 -6.55 12.40
CA ALA A 171 17.01 -5.40 12.44
C ALA A 171 18.48 -5.79 12.62
N TYR A 172 18.75 -6.76 13.49
CA TYR A 172 20.13 -7.17 13.82
C TYR A 172 20.65 -8.22 12.84
N LYS A 173 21.88 -8.01 12.35
CA LYS A 173 22.50 -8.87 11.34
C LYS A 173 22.68 -10.32 11.79
N GLU A 174 22.92 -10.51 13.10
CA GLU A 174 23.17 -11.82 13.71
C GLU A 174 21.99 -12.77 13.56
N THR A 175 20.77 -12.26 13.53
CA THR A 175 19.53 -13.05 13.49
C THR A 175 18.76 -12.91 12.18
N ARG A 176 18.99 -11.83 11.44
CA ARG A 176 18.19 -11.41 10.27
C ARG A 176 17.96 -12.51 9.25
N LEU A 177 19.02 -13.11 8.73
CA LEU A 177 18.89 -14.07 7.64
C LEU A 177 18.15 -15.33 8.06
N GLN A 178 18.41 -15.82 9.29
CA GLN A 178 17.69 -16.96 9.83
C GLN A 178 16.20 -16.63 10.03
N GLU A 179 15.91 -15.45 10.59
CA GLU A 179 14.52 -15.01 10.81
C GLU A 179 13.76 -14.86 9.48
N LEU A 180 14.35 -14.19 8.47
CA LEU A 180 13.73 -14.05 7.15
C LEU A 180 13.50 -15.40 6.47
N HIS A 181 14.42 -16.35 6.63
CA HIS A 181 14.27 -17.69 6.10
C HIS A 181 13.12 -18.45 6.78
N SER A 182 13.08 -18.44 8.11
CA SER A 182 12.00 -19.08 8.88
C SER A 182 10.64 -18.45 8.57
N LEU A 183 10.57 -17.11 8.47
CA LEU A 183 9.35 -16.40 8.08
C LEU A 183 8.90 -16.79 6.67
N LYS A 184 9.85 -16.93 5.72
CA LYS A 184 9.52 -17.33 4.36
C LYS A 184 8.92 -18.72 4.31
N GLU A 185 9.49 -19.70 5.03
CA GLU A 185 8.93 -21.06 5.11
C GLU A 185 7.50 -21.08 5.67
N ILE A 186 7.20 -20.22 6.65
CA ILE A 186 5.86 -20.11 7.22
C ILE A 186 4.91 -19.41 6.22
N ILE A 187 5.31 -18.27 5.69
CA ILE A 187 4.49 -17.46 4.77
C ILE A 187 4.16 -18.26 3.50
N ASP A 188 5.10 -19.05 2.97
CA ASP A 188 4.87 -19.88 1.79
C ASP A 188 3.79 -20.96 2.01
N LYS A 189 3.64 -21.48 3.24
CA LYS A 189 2.56 -22.43 3.60
C LYS A 189 1.17 -21.77 3.57
N TYR A 190 1.11 -20.47 3.88
CA TYR A 190 -0.12 -19.68 3.93
C TYR A 190 -0.21 -18.66 2.80
N LYS A 191 0.48 -18.93 1.67
CA LYS A 191 0.61 -17.99 0.55
C LYS A 191 -0.73 -17.37 0.14
N GLU A 192 -1.81 -18.15 0.12
CA GLU A 192 -3.13 -17.67 -0.29
C GLU A 192 -3.76 -16.67 0.68
N LEU A 193 -3.37 -16.67 1.95
CA LEU A 193 -3.81 -15.68 2.94
C LEU A 193 -3.03 -14.37 2.84
N ILE A 194 -1.80 -14.39 2.31
CA ILE A 194 -0.94 -13.20 2.28
C ILE A 194 -1.31 -12.30 1.11
N LEU A 195 -1.79 -11.10 1.38
CA LEU A 195 -2.08 -10.11 0.34
C LEU A 195 -0.87 -9.23 0.03
N ASN A 196 -0.17 -8.77 1.08
CA ASN A 196 0.97 -7.87 0.93
C ASN A 196 1.85 -7.96 2.16
N LEU A 197 3.15 -7.82 1.99
CA LEU A 197 4.11 -7.70 3.08
C LEU A 197 4.42 -6.22 3.33
N ARG A 198 4.56 -5.84 4.59
CA ARG A 198 4.81 -4.45 4.97
C ARG A 198 6.10 -4.34 5.77
N VAL A 199 6.68 -3.14 5.80
CA VAL A 199 7.94 -2.87 6.51
C VAL A 199 7.77 -1.72 7.50
N GLY A 200 8.27 -1.90 8.72
CA GLY A 200 8.24 -0.92 9.80
C GLY A 200 9.50 -0.07 9.85
N GLY A 201 9.63 0.92 8.96
CA GLY A 201 10.82 1.76 8.87
C GLY A 201 11.09 2.59 10.14
N THR A 202 10.04 3.04 10.83
CA THR A 202 10.15 3.79 12.10
C THR A 202 10.63 2.88 13.22
N ASP A 203 10.10 1.65 13.32
CA ASP A 203 10.49 0.67 14.32
C ASP A 203 11.94 0.24 14.13
N PHE A 204 12.37 -0.04 12.90
CA PHE A 204 13.78 -0.30 12.61
C PHE A 204 14.69 0.86 13.02
N SER A 205 14.29 2.10 12.71
CA SER A 205 15.07 3.29 13.10
C SER A 205 15.18 3.44 14.61
N ALA A 206 14.09 3.17 15.34
CA ALA A 206 14.04 3.25 16.80
C ALA A 206 15.04 2.31 17.49
N LEU A 207 15.22 1.09 16.95
CA LEU A 207 16.19 0.11 17.47
C LEU A 207 17.65 0.60 17.42
N PHE A 208 17.95 1.55 16.55
CA PHE A 208 19.27 2.19 16.43
C PHE A 208 19.31 3.61 17.00
N SER A 209 18.25 4.03 17.71
CA SER A 209 18.11 5.39 18.26
C SER A 209 18.26 6.50 17.22
N VAL A 210 17.80 6.22 15.97
CA VAL A 210 17.83 7.15 14.84
C VAL A 210 16.41 7.58 14.50
N ARG A 211 16.25 8.84 14.16
CA ARG A 211 15.01 9.36 13.58
C ARG A 211 15.30 10.06 12.26
N ARG A 212 14.57 9.72 11.23
CA ARG A 212 14.69 10.34 9.92
C ARG A 212 14.29 11.82 9.98
N GLY A 213 15.13 12.70 9.41
CA GLY A 213 14.78 14.09 9.16
C GLY A 213 14.01 14.26 7.84
N VAL A 214 13.32 15.39 7.68
CA VAL A 214 12.49 15.69 6.50
C VAL A 214 13.27 15.66 5.17
N ASN A 215 14.57 15.94 5.21
CA ASN A 215 15.45 15.96 4.03
C ASN A 215 16.06 14.60 3.67
N TYR A 216 15.75 13.55 4.43
CA TYR A 216 16.31 12.21 4.25
C TYR A 216 15.22 11.19 3.98
N SER A 217 15.50 10.25 3.08
CA SER A 217 14.64 9.09 2.87
C SER A 217 14.97 7.97 3.87
N VAL A 218 14.10 6.98 3.96
CA VAL A 218 14.39 5.75 4.72
C VAL A 218 15.64 5.02 4.20
N TYR A 219 15.97 5.21 2.93
CA TYR A 219 17.13 4.62 2.26
C TYR A 219 18.47 5.31 2.62
N ASP A 220 18.42 6.51 3.20
CA ASP A 220 19.61 7.22 3.68
C ASP A 220 20.05 6.74 5.07
N ILE A 221 19.17 6.01 5.79
CA ILE A 221 19.47 5.39 7.08
C ILE A 221 20.07 3.99 6.80
N LEU A 222 21.38 3.87 6.89
CA LEU A 222 22.14 2.69 6.45
C LEU A 222 21.64 1.37 7.03
N THR A 223 21.36 1.34 8.34
CA THR A 223 20.89 0.12 9.03
C THR A 223 19.49 -0.29 8.58
N VAL A 224 18.61 0.68 8.33
CA VAL A 224 17.25 0.44 7.83
C VAL A 224 17.29 0.02 6.36
N ARG A 225 18.08 0.70 5.53
CA ARG A 225 18.30 0.34 4.13
C ARG A 225 18.75 -1.11 3.98
N ASP A 226 19.69 -1.57 4.83
CA ASP A 226 20.16 -2.94 4.82
C ASP A 226 19.03 -3.94 5.15
N CYS A 227 18.16 -3.63 6.12
CA CYS A 227 16.97 -4.45 6.41
C CYS A 227 16.03 -4.54 5.21
N LEU A 228 15.74 -3.40 4.57
CA LEU A 228 14.85 -3.34 3.40
C LEU A 228 15.42 -4.15 2.22
N ALA A 229 16.75 -4.07 1.99
CA ALA A 229 17.43 -4.82 0.95
C ALA A 229 17.33 -6.34 1.18
N ASP A 230 17.53 -6.80 2.42
CA ASP A 230 17.44 -8.22 2.76
C ASP A 230 15.99 -8.74 2.70
N ILE A 231 14.98 -7.93 3.10
CA ILE A 231 13.55 -8.25 2.95
C ILE A 231 13.20 -8.39 1.46
N LEU A 232 13.62 -7.45 0.61
CA LEU A 232 13.41 -7.52 -0.84
C LEU A 232 14.10 -8.76 -1.44
N ASN A 233 15.31 -9.08 -0.99
CA ASN A 233 16.01 -10.28 -1.44
C ASN A 233 15.28 -11.57 -1.03
N ALA A 234 14.69 -11.62 0.18
CA ALA A 234 13.98 -12.81 0.65
C ALA A 234 12.61 -13.01 -0.04
N PHE A 235 11.83 -11.93 -0.25
CA PHE A 235 10.42 -12.00 -0.65
C PHE A 235 10.08 -11.34 -1.99
N GLY A 236 10.99 -10.53 -2.57
CA GLY A 236 10.77 -9.84 -3.84
C GLY A 236 11.21 -10.60 -5.08
N ARG A 237 11.60 -11.88 -4.95
CA ARG A 237 12.09 -12.71 -6.05
C ARG A 237 10.98 -13.00 -7.05
N THR A 238 11.36 -13.23 -8.30
CA THR A 238 10.42 -13.49 -9.40
C THR A 238 9.58 -14.75 -9.21
N THR A 239 10.06 -15.69 -8.40
CA THR A 239 9.39 -16.97 -8.10
C THR A 239 8.33 -16.87 -7.01
N ASP A 240 8.32 -15.78 -6.23
CA ASP A 240 7.56 -15.73 -4.98
C ASP A 240 6.18 -15.09 -5.12
N GLU A 241 6.01 -14.19 -6.07
CA GLU A 241 4.76 -13.45 -6.34
C GLU A 241 4.24 -12.57 -5.17
N TYR A 242 5.08 -12.28 -4.15
CA TYR A 242 4.70 -11.36 -3.08
C TYR A 242 4.90 -9.90 -3.52
N THR A 243 3.98 -9.04 -3.07
CA THR A 243 4.16 -7.59 -3.11
C THR A 243 4.59 -7.08 -1.75
N ILE A 244 5.46 -6.07 -1.73
CA ILE A 244 5.96 -5.45 -0.51
C ILE A 244 5.65 -3.96 -0.60
N SER A 245 5.02 -3.38 0.43
CA SER A 245 4.73 -1.94 0.48
C SER A 245 5.85 -1.16 1.15
N GLY A 246 6.13 0.04 0.62
CA GLY A 246 7.13 0.95 1.17
C GLY A 246 6.82 1.43 2.58
N ALA A 247 7.87 1.80 3.32
CA ALA A 247 7.78 2.29 4.68
C ALA A 247 6.97 3.60 4.77
N VAL A 248 6.47 3.91 5.98
CA VAL A 248 5.73 5.15 6.24
C VAL A 248 6.59 6.39 5.99
N TRP A 249 5.98 7.43 5.43
CA TRP A 249 6.53 8.79 5.45
C TRP A 249 5.87 9.56 6.59
N GLU A 250 6.67 10.18 7.48
CA GLU A 250 6.23 10.71 8.78
C GLU A 250 5.90 12.20 8.76
N TYR A 251 6.24 12.92 7.68
CA TYR A 251 6.02 14.36 7.57
C TYR A 251 4.84 14.69 6.69
N PHE A 252 3.99 15.61 7.11
CA PHE A 252 2.83 16.07 6.34
C PHE A 252 2.68 17.59 6.46
N LEU A 253 1.92 18.18 5.53
CA LEU A 253 1.59 19.59 5.58
C LEU A 253 0.59 19.88 6.69
N ALA A 254 0.91 20.90 7.51
CA ALA A 254 -0.02 21.43 8.52
C ALA A 254 -1.12 22.33 7.94
N HIS A 255 -1.14 22.57 6.62
CA HIS A 255 -2.01 23.54 5.94
C HIS A 255 -3.02 22.89 4.98
N ASN A 256 -4.09 23.65 4.64
CA ASN A 256 -5.23 23.21 3.84
C ASN A 256 -4.87 22.90 2.38
N ASP A 257 -5.71 22.08 1.71
CA ASP A 257 -5.58 21.66 0.30
C ASP A 257 -5.47 22.83 -0.72
N ASP A 258 -5.92 24.03 -0.37
CA ASP A 258 -5.84 25.21 -1.25
C ASP A 258 -4.40 25.69 -1.46
N ASP A 259 -3.50 25.50 -0.48
CA ASP A 259 -2.08 25.86 -0.59
C ASP A 259 -1.34 24.95 -1.57
N ILE A 260 -1.72 23.68 -1.65
CA ILE A 260 -1.12 22.71 -2.58
C ILE A 260 -1.45 23.08 -4.03
N ASN A 261 -2.71 23.50 -4.30
CA ASN A 261 -3.13 23.90 -5.64
C ASN A 261 -2.42 25.18 -6.13
N HIS A 262 -2.07 26.08 -5.22
CA HIS A 262 -1.31 27.30 -5.54
C HIS A 262 0.16 27.00 -5.88
N LEU A 263 0.74 25.96 -5.25
CA LEU A 263 2.11 25.53 -5.46
C LEU A 263 2.27 24.72 -6.78
N LEU A 264 1.24 23.94 -7.15
CA LEU A 264 1.22 23.15 -8.40
C LEU A 264 1.10 23.99 -9.67
N ASN A 265 0.77 25.27 -9.59
CA ASN A 265 0.74 26.21 -10.72
C ASN A 265 2.12 26.79 -11.10
N ARG A 266 3.21 26.39 -10.42
CA ARG A 266 4.58 26.75 -10.80
C ARG A 266 5.11 25.77 -11.86
N ASP A 267 6.13 26.19 -12.58
CA ASP A 267 6.80 25.43 -13.65
C ASP A 267 7.58 24.22 -13.05
N LEU A 268 6.83 23.17 -12.69
CA LEU A 268 7.30 21.99 -11.96
C LEU A 268 8.42 21.25 -12.66
N GLU A 269 8.35 21.16 -14.02
CA GLU A 269 9.37 20.50 -14.82
C GLU A 269 10.76 21.12 -14.61
N LYS A 270 10.82 22.46 -14.59
CA LYS A 270 12.10 23.19 -14.40
C LYS A 270 12.64 23.05 -12.98
N SER A 271 11.75 23.01 -11.98
CA SER A 271 12.18 22.85 -10.58
C SER A 271 12.76 21.47 -10.30
N ILE A 272 12.15 20.40 -10.87
CA ILE A 272 12.68 19.03 -10.76
C ILE A 272 14.05 18.91 -11.44
N GLN A 273 14.19 19.43 -12.66
CA GLN A 273 15.45 19.37 -13.41
C GLN A 273 16.58 20.14 -12.72
N ARG A 274 16.25 21.19 -11.95
CA ARG A 274 17.23 22.02 -11.23
C ARG A 274 17.48 21.55 -9.80
N GLY A 275 16.77 20.52 -9.29
CA GLY A 275 16.85 20.09 -7.90
C GLY A 275 16.35 21.15 -6.91
N GLU A 276 15.50 22.10 -7.36
CA GLU A 276 14.88 23.11 -6.52
C GLU A 276 13.70 22.49 -5.75
N SER A 277 13.37 23.04 -4.56
CA SER A 277 12.16 22.63 -3.83
C SER A 277 10.92 22.86 -4.67
N ILE A 278 10.13 21.78 -4.88
CA ILE A 278 8.97 21.79 -5.76
C ILE A 278 7.76 22.36 -5.03
N LEU A 279 7.47 21.83 -3.86
CA LEU A 279 6.28 22.16 -3.07
C LEU A 279 6.67 22.64 -1.68
N ASN A 280 7.25 21.76 -0.89
CA ASN A 280 7.89 21.98 0.39
C ASN A 280 8.60 20.70 0.81
N ASP A 281 9.47 20.80 1.82
CA ASP A 281 10.34 19.70 2.23
C ASP A 281 9.57 18.41 2.57
N ALA A 282 8.37 18.52 3.16
CA ALA A 282 7.58 17.36 3.55
C ALA A 282 7.02 16.59 2.33
N ILE A 283 6.54 17.29 1.33
CA ILE A 283 6.00 16.67 0.10
C ILE A 283 7.12 16.25 -0.84
N ASP A 284 8.16 17.06 -1.00
CA ASP A 284 9.31 16.75 -1.84
C ASP A 284 10.04 15.50 -1.32
N GLY A 285 10.16 15.36 0.00
CA GLY A 285 10.68 14.15 0.63
C GLY A 285 9.81 12.92 0.36
N LEU A 286 8.48 13.06 0.45
CA LEU A 286 7.55 11.99 0.09
C LEU A 286 7.68 11.56 -1.37
N ILE A 287 7.68 12.51 -2.31
CA ILE A 287 7.83 12.25 -3.75
C ILE A 287 9.13 11.48 -4.02
N ARG A 288 10.25 11.97 -3.48
CA ARG A 288 11.56 11.33 -3.62
C ARG A 288 11.54 9.90 -3.09
N GLU A 289 10.96 9.67 -1.91
CA GLU A 289 10.92 8.34 -1.31
C GLU A 289 10.01 7.38 -2.10
N VAL A 290 8.86 7.83 -2.62
CA VAL A 290 7.99 7.00 -3.47
C VAL A 290 8.66 6.61 -4.79
N ILE A 291 9.44 7.53 -5.39
CA ILE A 291 10.23 7.21 -6.60
C ILE A 291 11.26 6.12 -6.29
N LEU A 292 11.94 6.21 -5.15
CA LEU A 292 12.88 5.18 -4.69
C LEU A 292 12.18 3.85 -4.35
N ASP A 293 11.02 3.90 -3.70
CA ASP A 293 10.19 2.72 -3.43
C ASP A 293 9.86 1.99 -4.75
N LYS A 294 9.33 2.72 -5.74
CA LYS A 294 8.99 2.16 -7.06
C LYS A 294 10.21 1.56 -7.77
N ALA A 295 11.35 2.26 -7.76
CA ALA A 295 12.59 1.81 -8.38
C ALA A 295 13.15 0.54 -7.74
N ASN A 296 12.95 0.35 -6.43
CA ASN A 296 13.37 -0.85 -5.69
C ASN A 296 12.33 -1.99 -5.69
N GLY A 297 11.18 -1.80 -6.36
CA GLY A 297 10.17 -2.86 -6.52
C GLY A 297 9.08 -2.89 -5.46
N PHE A 298 9.03 -1.93 -4.55
CA PHE A 298 7.90 -1.75 -3.63
C PHE A 298 6.62 -1.37 -4.39
N VAL A 299 5.46 -1.78 -3.84
CA VAL A 299 4.14 -1.53 -4.41
C VAL A 299 3.26 -0.87 -3.35
N GLY A 300 2.91 0.40 -3.58
CA GLY A 300 2.18 1.20 -2.59
C GLY A 300 3.05 1.60 -1.41
N LYS A 301 2.43 2.28 -0.44
CA LYS A 301 3.12 2.87 0.72
C LYS A 301 2.19 3.02 1.91
N THR A 302 2.73 2.88 3.12
CA THR A 302 2.03 3.29 4.35
C THR A 302 1.98 4.82 4.42
N ILE A 303 0.79 5.37 4.66
CA ILE A 303 0.58 6.80 4.89
C ILE A 303 -0.18 7.04 6.20
N ILE A 304 0.10 8.18 6.85
CA ILE A 304 -0.53 8.61 8.09
C ILE A 304 -1.42 9.86 7.92
N HIS A 305 -1.37 10.49 6.75
CA HIS A 305 -2.20 11.64 6.42
C HIS A 305 -2.86 11.45 5.05
N PRO A 306 -4.16 11.77 4.89
CA PRO A 306 -4.87 11.56 3.62
C PRO A 306 -4.31 12.38 2.46
N SER A 307 -3.69 13.53 2.71
CA SER A 307 -3.05 14.35 1.66
C SER A 307 -1.93 13.65 0.91
N HIS A 308 -1.30 12.62 1.51
CA HIS A 308 -0.27 11.83 0.85
C HIS A 308 -0.81 10.94 -0.27
N ALA A 309 -2.10 10.54 -0.18
CA ALA A 309 -2.67 9.52 -1.06
C ALA A 309 -2.53 9.86 -2.54
N LYS A 310 -2.80 11.11 -2.92
CA LYS A 310 -2.73 11.54 -4.31
C LYS A 310 -1.31 11.46 -4.88
N PHE A 311 -0.29 11.83 -4.09
CA PHE A 311 1.11 11.78 -4.52
C PHE A 311 1.58 10.33 -4.67
N VAL A 312 1.33 9.49 -3.68
CA VAL A 312 1.71 8.07 -3.71
C VAL A 312 1.06 7.36 -4.90
N ASN A 313 -0.26 7.51 -5.06
CA ASN A 313 -0.98 6.82 -6.12
C ASN A 313 -0.57 7.32 -7.52
N ALA A 314 -0.43 8.63 -7.72
CA ALA A 314 -0.01 9.20 -9.00
C ALA A 314 1.38 8.72 -9.44
N LEU A 315 2.35 8.67 -8.51
CA LEU A 315 3.71 8.22 -8.79
C LEU A 315 3.81 6.71 -9.07
N HIS A 316 2.82 5.92 -8.65
CA HIS A 316 2.74 4.50 -9.00
C HIS A 316 2.14 4.23 -10.39
N THR A 317 1.56 5.22 -11.08
CA THR A 317 1.12 5.08 -12.46
C THR A 317 2.27 4.63 -13.37
N ILE A 318 1.95 4.03 -14.49
CA ILE A 318 2.92 3.51 -15.46
C ILE A 318 2.96 4.44 -16.66
N THR A 319 4.15 4.73 -17.20
CA THR A 319 4.26 5.50 -18.43
C THR A 319 3.87 4.64 -19.64
N LYS A 320 3.41 5.28 -20.70
CA LYS A 320 3.09 4.62 -21.97
C LYS A 320 4.26 3.82 -22.52
N GLU A 321 5.47 4.39 -22.44
CA GLU A 321 6.69 3.69 -22.89
C GLU A 321 6.91 2.39 -22.07
N GLU A 322 6.86 2.46 -20.71
CA GLU A 322 7.00 1.27 -19.87
C GLU A 322 5.93 0.21 -20.20
N TYR A 323 4.69 0.65 -20.45
CA TYR A 323 3.58 -0.24 -20.74
C TYR A 323 3.71 -0.91 -22.12
N GLU A 324 4.06 -0.14 -23.17
CA GLU A 324 4.28 -0.66 -24.52
C GLU A 324 5.46 -1.64 -24.56
N ASP A 325 6.57 -1.31 -23.88
CA ASP A 325 7.72 -2.22 -23.73
C ASP A 325 7.33 -3.51 -23.03
N ALA A 326 6.53 -3.43 -21.96
CA ALA A 326 6.07 -4.59 -21.22
C ALA A 326 5.17 -5.49 -22.09
N LEU A 327 4.23 -4.92 -22.84
CA LEU A 327 3.38 -5.67 -23.78
C LEU A 327 4.21 -6.37 -24.86
N GLN A 328 5.18 -5.67 -25.42
CA GLN A 328 6.06 -6.21 -26.44
C GLN A 328 6.91 -7.37 -25.92
N ILE A 329 7.47 -7.25 -24.70
CA ILE A 329 8.25 -8.29 -24.04
C ILE A 329 7.40 -9.54 -23.79
N VAL A 330 6.19 -9.39 -23.23
CA VAL A 330 5.32 -10.53 -22.90
C VAL A 330 4.82 -11.24 -24.16
N SER A 331 4.60 -10.52 -25.27
CA SER A 331 4.12 -11.08 -26.53
C SER A 331 5.22 -11.72 -27.40
N THR A 332 6.50 -11.54 -27.05
CA THR A 332 7.63 -12.03 -27.84
C THR A 332 8.29 -13.23 -27.14
N SER A 333 8.77 -14.20 -27.90
CA SER A 333 9.50 -15.35 -27.35
C SER A 333 10.99 -15.25 -27.68
N GLY A 334 11.81 -14.97 -26.65
CA GLY A 334 13.28 -14.95 -26.72
C GLY A 334 13.87 -13.81 -27.58
N GLY A 335 15.17 -13.64 -27.46
CA GLY A 335 15.95 -12.64 -28.23
C GLY A 335 15.95 -11.25 -27.61
N VAL A 336 16.28 -10.26 -28.44
CA VAL A 336 16.41 -8.85 -28.09
C VAL A 336 15.61 -8.01 -29.10
N ILE A 337 14.83 -7.05 -28.60
CA ILE A 337 14.02 -6.14 -29.42
C ILE A 337 14.32 -4.68 -29.05
N LYS A 338 14.14 -3.77 -30.00
CA LYS A 338 14.18 -2.33 -29.70
C LYS A 338 12.94 -1.93 -28.90
N SER A 339 13.12 -1.03 -27.93
CA SER A 339 12.01 -0.40 -27.23
C SER A 339 11.08 0.38 -28.17
N SER A 340 9.86 0.67 -27.74
CA SER A 340 8.85 1.41 -28.52
C SER A 340 9.39 2.78 -29.02
N LYS A 341 10.17 3.49 -28.22
CA LYS A 341 10.85 4.75 -28.60
C LYS A 341 12.21 4.57 -29.25
N SER A 342 12.68 3.33 -29.48
CA SER A 342 13.99 3.01 -30.05
C SER A 342 15.20 3.62 -29.33
N ASN A 343 15.06 3.93 -28.04
CA ASN A 343 16.07 4.54 -27.16
C ASN A 343 16.82 3.52 -26.28
N LYS A 344 16.34 2.27 -26.24
CA LYS A 344 16.93 1.17 -25.46
C LYS A 344 16.62 -0.19 -26.10
N MET A 345 17.34 -1.22 -25.64
CA MET A 345 17.15 -2.61 -26.06
C MET A 345 16.46 -3.38 -24.94
N ASN A 346 15.45 -4.15 -25.30
CA ASN A 346 14.69 -5.01 -24.38
C ASN A 346 15.12 -6.47 -24.60
N GLU A 347 15.78 -7.06 -23.62
CA GLU A 347 16.07 -8.49 -23.59
C GLU A 347 14.85 -9.25 -23.05
N ILE A 348 14.29 -10.15 -23.85
CA ILE A 348 13.00 -10.77 -23.56
C ILE A 348 13.04 -11.57 -22.26
N ASN A 349 13.97 -12.53 -22.14
CA ASN A 349 14.01 -13.45 -21.01
C ASN A 349 14.28 -12.76 -19.66
N PRO A 350 15.32 -11.90 -19.51
CA PRO A 350 15.56 -11.18 -18.25
C PRO A 350 14.45 -10.22 -17.84
N HIS A 351 13.75 -9.62 -18.81
CA HIS A 351 12.74 -8.60 -18.52
C HIS A 351 11.31 -9.14 -18.41
N LYS A 352 11.07 -10.44 -18.66
CA LYS A 352 9.71 -11.01 -18.67
C LYS A 352 8.96 -10.78 -17.37
N SER A 353 9.55 -11.12 -16.23
CA SER A 353 8.92 -10.94 -14.92
C SER A 353 8.70 -9.46 -14.57
N TRP A 354 9.60 -8.58 -15.00
CA TRP A 354 9.40 -7.13 -14.89
C TRP A 354 8.18 -6.69 -15.70
N ALA A 355 8.07 -7.13 -16.95
CA ALA A 355 6.98 -6.78 -17.84
C ALA A 355 5.61 -7.24 -17.30
N GLU A 356 5.52 -8.45 -16.75
CA GLU A 356 4.32 -8.96 -16.10
C GLU A 356 3.90 -8.09 -14.90
N LYS A 357 4.86 -7.65 -14.06
CA LYS A 357 4.60 -6.74 -12.94
C LYS A 357 4.17 -5.34 -13.41
N VAL A 358 4.75 -4.83 -14.49
CA VAL A 358 4.34 -3.54 -15.11
C VAL A 358 2.89 -3.61 -15.58
N ILE A 359 2.48 -4.71 -16.25
CA ILE A 359 1.09 -4.88 -16.70
C ILE A 359 0.13 -4.88 -15.51
N LYS A 360 0.44 -5.58 -14.40
CA LYS A 360 -0.38 -5.58 -13.18
C LYS A 360 -0.46 -4.21 -12.54
N ARG A 361 0.65 -3.46 -12.49
CA ARG A 361 0.65 -2.06 -12.03
C ARG A 361 -0.19 -1.16 -12.94
N ALA A 362 -0.11 -1.35 -14.27
CA ALA A 362 -0.92 -0.61 -15.24
C ALA A 362 -2.43 -0.87 -15.04
N GLU A 363 -2.82 -2.09 -14.68
CA GLU A 363 -4.20 -2.42 -14.31
C GLU A 363 -4.61 -1.71 -13.01
N ALA A 364 -3.75 -1.70 -12.00
CA ALA A 364 -4.04 -1.12 -10.68
C ALA A 364 -4.04 0.42 -10.66
N TYR A 365 -3.08 1.06 -11.35
CA TYR A 365 -2.84 2.51 -11.25
C TYR A 365 -3.11 3.28 -12.54
N GLY A 366 -3.27 2.60 -13.67
CA GLY A 366 -3.43 3.22 -14.99
C GLY A 366 -2.11 3.54 -15.69
N VAL A 367 -2.23 3.95 -16.95
CA VAL A 367 -1.12 4.34 -17.82
C VAL A 367 -1.26 5.80 -18.20
N VAL A 368 -0.19 6.57 -18.01
CA VAL A 368 -0.08 7.99 -18.37
C VAL A 368 0.89 8.17 -19.54
N GLU A 369 0.84 9.30 -20.23
CA GLU A 369 1.66 9.53 -21.43
C GLU A 369 3.17 9.50 -21.12
N ASP A 370 3.60 10.16 -20.04
CA ASP A 370 5.00 10.29 -19.61
C ASP A 370 5.15 10.60 -18.12
N GLU A 371 6.36 10.75 -17.62
CA GLU A 371 6.65 11.09 -16.23
C GLU A 371 6.08 12.44 -15.80
N THR A 372 5.99 13.42 -16.71
CA THR A 372 5.46 14.76 -16.37
C THR A 372 3.97 14.71 -16.09
N SER A 373 3.28 13.73 -16.66
CA SER A 373 1.86 13.47 -16.46
C SER A 373 1.52 13.10 -15.01
N PHE A 374 2.47 12.63 -14.19
CA PHE A 374 2.25 12.36 -12.75
C PHE A 374 1.76 13.61 -12.01
N PHE A 375 2.35 14.77 -12.32
CA PHE A 375 1.98 16.04 -11.70
C PHE A 375 0.61 16.54 -12.17
N ARG A 376 0.24 16.28 -13.41
CA ARG A 376 -1.10 16.57 -13.93
C ARG A 376 -2.15 15.75 -13.20
N VAL A 377 -1.91 14.47 -12.96
CA VAL A 377 -2.78 13.59 -12.14
C VAL A 377 -2.94 14.13 -10.72
N ILE A 378 -1.88 14.70 -10.12
CA ILE A 378 -1.92 15.29 -8.78
C ILE A 378 -2.71 16.60 -8.75
N SER A 379 -2.60 17.43 -9.80
CA SER A 379 -3.18 18.77 -9.88
C SER A 379 -4.67 18.79 -10.25
N GLU A 380 -5.17 17.71 -10.88
CA GLU A 380 -6.57 17.64 -11.31
C GLU A 380 -7.51 17.65 -10.10
N LYS A 381 -8.50 18.52 -10.15
CA LYS A 381 -9.55 18.61 -9.12
C LYS A 381 -10.49 17.43 -9.29
N SER A 382 -10.74 16.72 -8.19
CA SER A 382 -11.86 15.79 -8.14
C SER A 382 -13.15 16.55 -8.49
N ASN A 383 -13.82 16.15 -9.57
CA ASN A 383 -15.13 16.73 -9.89
C ASN A 383 -16.07 16.48 -8.70
N LYS A 384 -16.41 17.55 -7.98
CA LYS A 384 -17.44 17.52 -6.94
C LYS A 384 -18.78 17.24 -7.65
N GLN A 385 -19.23 15.98 -7.59
CA GLN A 385 -20.62 15.62 -7.81
C GLN A 385 -21.34 15.56 -6.48
#